data_36ae1b55288123642a08226a6d3a2f2a
#
_entry.id   36ae1b55288123642a08226a6d3a2f2a
#
_cell.length_a   1.000
_cell.length_b   1.000
_cell.length_c   1.000
_cell.angle_alpha   90.00
_cell.angle_beta   90.00
_cell.angle_gamma   90.00
#
_symmetry.space_group_name_H-M   'P 1'
#
loop_
_entity.id
_entity.type
_entity.pdbx_description
1 polymer ?
#
loop_
_entity_poly.entity_id
_entity_poly.type
_entity_poly.pdbx_seq_one_letter_code
_entity_poly.pdbx_strand_id
1 'polypeptide(L)'
;MGQPSSEPSASGIGVVDKSVTILAAVASAPRALADLVEATSLPRATAHRLAVALEVHRLLARDPDGRFVLGPRVGELAAALPDAVVAAATPVLAWVRDECGESAQLYRRDGADRLCVAAAERSHGLRTTVPVGSRLPLSAGSGAQVLCAWSDSASLTEVLATAEFTVRSLAEVRRRGWAQSIGQREAGVASVSAPVLT
;
A
#
# COMPACT_ATOMS: atom_id res chain seq x y z
N MET A 1 -25.42 4.92 8.09
CA MET A 1 -24.15 4.78 8.83
C MET A 1 -23.18 5.80 8.21
N GLY A 2 -22.95 6.92 8.90
CA GLY A 2 -22.26 8.08 8.37
C GLY A 2 -20.76 7.84 8.21
N GLN A 3 -20.21 8.24 7.07
CA GLN A 3 -18.78 8.42 6.89
C GLN A 3 -18.31 9.57 7.80
N PRO A 4 -17.14 9.47 8.46
CA PRO A 4 -16.57 10.60 9.16
C PRO A 4 -16.11 11.61 8.10
N SER A 5 -16.83 12.72 7.98
CA SER A 5 -16.36 13.93 7.31
C SER A 5 -15.20 14.49 8.13
N SER A 6 -13.95 14.23 7.67
CA SER A 6 -12.79 14.91 8.21
C SER A 6 -12.86 16.37 7.78
N GLU A 7 -13.35 17.24 8.66
CA GLU A 7 -13.14 18.68 8.49
C GLU A 7 -11.65 18.96 8.36
N PRO A 8 -11.22 19.80 7.41
CA PRO A 8 -9.82 20.16 7.29
C PRO A 8 -9.37 20.84 8.59
N SER A 9 -8.48 20.21 9.33
CA SER A 9 -7.89 20.73 10.56
C SER A 9 -7.19 22.05 10.23
N ALA A 10 -7.71 23.17 10.74
CA ALA A 10 -7.12 24.50 10.54
C ALA A 10 -5.90 24.63 11.46
N SER A 11 -4.69 24.81 10.87
CA SER A 11 -3.44 24.98 11.62
C SER A 11 -3.28 26.37 12.23
N GLY A 12 -4.15 27.34 11.85
CA GLY A 12 -4.03 28.76 12.14
C GLY A 12 -3.04 29.51 11.23
N ILE A 13 -2.35 28.82 10.33
CA ILE A 13 -1.44 29.42 9.35
C ILE A 13 -2.10 29.37 7.97
N GLY A 14 -2.88 30.40 7.65
CA GLY A 14 -3.79 30.42 6.52
C GLY A 14 -3.17 30.12 5.15
N VAL A 15 -1.87 30.37 4.94
CA VAL A 15 -1.19 30.00 3.67
C VAL A 15 -0.96 28.50 3.60
N VAL A 16 -0.63 27.86 4.70
CA VAL A 16 -0.42 26.41 4.77
C VAL A 16 -1.74 25.68 4.58
N ASP A 17 -2.78 26.10 5.32
CA ASP A 17 -4.11 25.50 5.24
C ASP A 17 -4.67 25.55 3.81
N LYS A 18 -4.57 26.70 3.14
CA LYS A 18 -4.99 26.88 1.75
C LYS A 18 -4.16 26.04 0.77
N SER A 19 -2.85 25.91 0.99
CA SER A 19 -1.98 25.07 0.16
C SER A 19 -2.34 23.59 0.28
N VAL A 20 -2.60 23.11 1.49
CA VAL A 20 -3.06 21.73 1.74
C VAL A 20 -4.44 21.49 1.10
N THR A 21 -5.35 22.44 1.19
CA THR A 21 -6.67 22.36 0.53
C THR A 21 -6.53 22.22 -1.00
N ILE A 22 -5.62 22.97 -1.62
CA ILE A 22 -5.31 22.84 -3.06
C ILE A 22 -4.75 21.46 -3.39
N LEU A 23 -3.76 20.98 -2.64
CA LEU A 23 -3.17 19.65 -2.85
C LEU A 23 -4.23 18.53 -2.72
N ALA A 24 -5.09 18.60 -1.71
CA ALA A 24 -6.17 17.64 -1.50
C ALA A 24 -7.19 17.66 -2.67
N ALA A 25 -7.56 18.85 -3.16
CA ALA A 25 -8.47 18.97 -4.31
C ALA A 25 -7.89 18.38 -5.59
N VAL A 26 -6.59 18.58 -5.84
CA VAL A 26 -5.88 18.03 -7.01
C VAL A 26 -5.62 16.54 -6.87
N ALA A 27 -5.41 16.02 -5.66
CA ALA A 27 -5.24 14.59 -5.41
C ALA A 27 -6.48 13.78 -5.78
N SER A 28 -7.68 14.36 -5.72
CA SER A 28 -8.92 13.68 -6.08
C SER A 28 -9.15 13.56 -7.59
N ALA A 29 -8.69 14.54 -8.38
CA ALA A 29 -8.75 14.55 -9.85
C ALA A 29 -7.90 15.68 -10.43
N PRO A 30 -7.39 15.58 -11.69
CA PRO A 30 -6.82 16.70 -12.43
C PRO A 30 -7.79 17.89 -12.54
N ARG A 31 -7.32 19.12 -12.28
CA ARG A 31 -8.18 20.31 -12.23
C ARG A 31 -7.63 21.48 -13.03
N ALA A 32 -8.47 22.07 -13.85
CA ALA A 32 -8.22 23.42 -14.37
C ALA A 32 -8.34 24.46 -13.24
N LEU A 33 -7.83 25.66 -13.46
CA LEU A 33 -7.90 26.71 -12.43
C LEU A 33 -9.34 27.04 -12.01
N ALA A 34 -10.31 26.99 -12.93
CA ALA A 34 -11.72 27.25 -12.61
C ALA A 34 -12.27 26.19 -11.64
N ASP A 35 -12.03 24.92 -11.93
CA ASP A 35 -12.48 23.79 -11.10
C ASP A 35 -11.78 23.78 -9.72
N LEU A 36 -10.53 24.24 -9.69
CA LEU A 36 -9.78 24.37 -8.44
C LEU A 36 -10.39 25.48 -7.54
N VAL A 37 -10.78 26.59 -8.12
CA VAL A 37 -11.48 27.69 -7.40
C VAL A 37 -12.80 27.19 -6.83
N GLU A 38 -13.59 26.48 -7.62
CA GLU A 38 -14.86 25.89 -7.19
C GLU A 38 -14.68 24.89 -6.05
N ALA A 39 -13.75 23.94 -6.23
CA ALA A 39 -13.50 22.88 -5.24
C ALA A 39 -12.92 23.39 -3.92
N THR A 40 -12.17 24.49 -3.93
CA THR A 40 -11.51 25.02 -2.72
C THR A 40 -12.22 26.22 -2.12
N SER A 41 -13.17 26.82 -2.82
CA SER A 41 -13.82 28.08 -2.47
C SER A 41 -12.84 29.26 -2.23
N LEU A 42 -11.62 29.15 -2.75
CA LEU A 42 -10.61 30.21 -2.64
C LEU A 42 -10.82 31.29 -3.71
N PRO A 43 -10.52 32.55 -3.40
CA PRO A 43 -10.49 33.60 -4.43
C PRO A 43 -9.52 33.21 -5.56
N ARG A 44 -9.95 33.44 -6.82
CA ARG A 44 -9.18 33.02 -8.02
C ARG A 44 -7.72 33.44 -7.99
N ALA A 45 -7.43 34.69 -7.58
CA ALA A 45 -6.07 35.20 -7.48
C ALA A 45 -5.24 34.43 -6.43
N THR A 46 -5.86 34.04 -5.31
CA THR A 46 -5.21 33.24 -4.26
C THR A 46 -4.94 31.82 -4.72
N ALA A 47 -5.96 31.16 -5.29
CA ALA A 47 -5.81 29.79 -5.82
C ALA A 47 -4.71 29.72 -6.88
N HIS A 48 -4.70 30.67 -7.83
CA HIS A 48 -3.68 30.74 -8.87
C HIS A 48 -2.26 30.93 -8.29
N ARG A 49 -2.07 31.93 -7.42
CA ARG A 49 -0.75 32.18 -6.81
C ARG A 49 -0.22 30.98 -6.03
N LEU A 50 -1.07 30.34 -5.24
CA LEU A 50 -0.67 29.18 -4.47
C LEU A 50 -0.39 27.97 -5.36
N ALA A 51 -1.23 27.73 -6.39
CA ALA A 51 -1.01 26.65 -7.33
C ALA A 51 0.31 26.80 -8.09
N VAL A 52 0.64 28.01 -8.55
CA VAL A 52 1.94 28.31 -9.19
C VAL A 52 3.10 28.14 -8.20
N ALA A 53 2.96 28.59 -6.97
CA ALA A 53 3.99 28.38 -5.95
C ALA A 53 4.22 26.87 -5.68
N LEU A 54 3.16 26.08 -5.57
CA LEU A 54 3.25 24.63 -5.42
C LEU A 54 3.87 23.94 -6.65
N GLU A 55 3.62 24.48 -7.86
CA GLU A 55 4.22 24.01 -9.12
C GLU A 55 5.74 24.29 -9.14
N VAL A 56 6.19 25.48 -8.71
CA VAL A 56 7.62 25.79 -8.54
C VAL A 56 8.32 24.80 -7.60
N HIS A 57 7.65 24.41 -6.54
CA HIS A 57 8.17 23.39 -5.60
C HIS A 57 7.95 21.95 -6.04
N ARG A 58 7.45 21.72 -7.26
CA ARG A 58 7.17 20.39 -7.83
C ARG A 58 6.15 19.56 -7.02
N LEU A 59 5.40 20.21 -6.12
CA LEU A 59 4.27 19.60 -5.41
C LEU A 59 3.03 19.49 -6.30
N LEU A 60 2.89 20.40 -7.27
CA LEU A 60 1.99 20.30 -8.39
C LEU A 60 2.79 20.24 -9.70
N ALA A 61 2.13 19.76 -10.74
CA ALA A 61 2.60 19.77 -12.13
C ALA A 61 1.40 20.05 -13.04
N ARG A 62 1.64 20.15 -14.35
CA ARG A 62 0.58 20.21 -15.34
C ARG A 62 0.58 18.99 -16.22
N ASP A 63 -0.63 18.51 -16.52
CA ASP A 63 -0.84 17.50 -17.54
C ASP A 63 -0.80 18.14 -18.96
N PRO A 64 -0.87 17.32 -20.04
CA PRO A 64 -0.87 17.83 -21.41
C PRO A 64 -2.02 18.81 -21.73
N ASP A 65 -3.12 18.74 -21.00
CA ASP A 65 -4.27 19.64 -21.13
C ASP A 65 -4.12 20.92 -20.30
N GLY A 66 -2.99 21.10 -19.61
CA GLY A 66 -2.70 22.25 -18.76
C GLY A 66 -3.40 22.25 -17.40
N ARG A 67 -4.02 21.11 -17.00
CA ARG A 67 -4.68 20.96 -15.70
C ARG A 67 -3.63 20.68 -14.62
N PHE A 68 -3.88 21.15 -13.40
CA PHE A 68 -3.03 20.82 -12.25
C PHE A 68 -3.23 19.36 -11.83
N VAL A 69 -2.12 18.67 -11.64
CA VAL A 69 -1.98 17.32 -11.12
C VAL A 69 -0.97 17.32 -9.98
N LEU A 70 -0.93 16.26 -9.14
CA LEU A 70 0.14 16.12 -8.15
C LEU A 70 1.50 16.02 -8.85
N GLY A 71 2.46 16.77 -8.36
CA GLY A 71 3.82 16.81 -8.89
C GLY A 71 4.72 15.72 -8.29
N PRO A 72 5.89 15.46 -8.91
CA PRO A 72 6.80 14.37 -8.52
C PRO A 72 7.34 14.51 -7.09
N ARG A 73 7.42 15.72 -6.54
CA ARG A 73 7.88 15.96 -5.16
C ARG A 73 7.01 15.27 -4.12
N VAL A 74 5.70 15.08 -4.40
CA VAL A 74 4.80 14.35 -3.51
C VAL A 74 5.23 12.89 -3.38
N GLY A 75 5.61 12.25 -4.50
CA GLY A 75 6.16 10.88 -4.48
C GLY A 75 7.50 10.79 -3.74
N GLU A 76 8.38 11.76 -3.92
CA GLU A 76 9.67 11.83 -3.20
C GLU A 76 9.46 11.94 -1.69
N LEU A 77 8.51 12.77 -1.25
CA LEU A 77 8.16 12.93 0.17
C LEU A 77 7.50 11.67 0.74
N ALA A 78 6.60 11.05 -0.01
CA ALA A 78 5.95 9.81 0.39
C ALA A 78 6.95 8.66 0.53
N ALA A 79 7.94 8.57 -0.36
CA ALA A 79 9.01 7.58 -0.29
C ALA A 79 9.93 7.75 0.93
N ALA A 80 10.00 8.96 1.49
CA ALA A 80 10.77 9.27 2.69
C ALA A 80 10.00 8.98 4.00
N LEU A 81 8.69 8.67 3.93
CA LEU A 81 7.92 8.32 5.11
C LEU A 81 8.37 6.96 5.65
N PRO A 82 8.55 6.83 6.97
CA PRO A 82 8.70 5.52 7.58
C PRO A 82 7.47 4.66 7.27
N ASP A 83 7.68 3.44 6.82
CA ASP A 83 6.57 2.49 6.67
C ASP A 83 6.11 2.05 8.05
N ALA A 84 5.00 2.62 8.53
CA ALA A 84 4.46 2.37 9.86
C ALA A 84 4.12 0.88 10.08
N VAL A 85 3.68 0.19 9.02
CA VAL A 85 3.37 -1.25 9.09
C VAL A 85 4.65 -2.06 9.24
N VAL A 86 5.70 -1.73 8.48
CA VAL A 86 7.02 -2.37 8.61
C VAL A 86 7.62 -2.10 9.99
N ALA A 87 7.56 -0.86 10.47
CA ALA A 87 8.08 -0.49 11.79
C ALA A 87 7.37 -1.25 12.91
N ALA A 88 6.03 -1.35 12.87
CA ALA A 88 5.25 -2.11 13.84
C ALA A 88 5.46 -3.64 13.72
N ALA A 89 5.63 -4.15 12.52
CA ALA A 89 5.80 -5.59 12.28
C ALA A 89 7.20 -6.11 12.65
N THR A 90 8.24 -5.30 12.56
CA THR A 90 9.63 -5.73 12.81
C THR A 90 9.81 -6.43 14.16
N PRO A 91 9.38 -5.88 15.30
CA PRO A 91 9.49 -6.57 16.59
C PRO A 91 8.60 -7.82 16.68
N VAL A 92 7.44 -7.82 16.00
CA VAL A 92 6.53 -8.97 15.98
C VAL A 92 7.14 -10.13 15.17
N LEU A 93 7.75 -9.84 14.02
CA LEU A 93 8.44 -10.86 13.22
C LEU A 93 9.61 -11.48 14.00
N ALA A 94 10.37 -10.65 14.73
CA ALA A 94 11.46 -11.15 15.57
C ALA A 94 10.93 -12.08 16.68
N TRP A 95 9.85 -11.69 17.34
CA TRP A 95 9.19 -12.52 18.35
C TRP A 95 8.66 -13.83 17.75
N VAL A 96 7.97 -13.80 16.60
CA VAL A 96 7.48 -15.02 15.92
C VAL A 96 8.63 -15.96 15.58
N ARG A 97 9.72 -15.42 15.02
CA ARG A 97 10.92 -16.22 14.74
C ARG A 97 11.46 -16.91 16.00
N ASP A 98 11.55 -16.18 17.10
CA ASP A 98 12.14 -16.67 18.34
C ASP A 98 11.25 -17.75 19.00
N GLU A 99 9.92 -17.59 18.93
CA GLU A 99 8.96 -18.57 19.44
C GLU A 99 8.87 -19.85 18.59
N CYS A 100 8.88 -19.70 17.26
CA CYS A 100 8.70 -20.83 16.35
C CYS A 100 10.02 -21.48 15.91
N GLY A 101 11.16 -20.81 16.09
CA GLY A 101 12.45 -21.25 15.56
C GLY A 101 12.56 -21.16 14.03
N GLU A 102 11.61 -20.52 13.35
CA GLU A 102 11.53 -20.44 11.89
C GLU A 102 11.54 -18.99 11.40
N SER A 103 11.95 -18.78 10.14
CA SER A 103 11.95 -17.45 9.55
C SER A 103 10.54 -16.91 9.43
N ALA A 104 10.35 -15.63 9.74
CA ALA A 104 9.09 -14.90 9.58
C ALA A 104 9.24 -13.75 8.58
N GLN A 105 8.27 -13.55 7.69
CA GLN A 105 8.27 -12.50 6.67
C GLN A 105 6.95 -11.78 6.63
N LEU A 106 7.01 -10.46 6.32
CA LEU A 106 5.86 -9.66 5.99
C LEU A 106 5.82 -9.42 4.50
N TYR A 107 4.65 -9.66 3.90
CA TYR A 107 4.42 -9.43 2.49
C TYR A 107 3.34 -8.37 2.28
N ARG A 108 3.50 -7.59 1.22
CA ARG A 108 2.48 -6.68 0.68
C ARG A 108 2.19 -7.09 -0.76
N ARG A 109 0.92 -6.98 -1.16
CA ARG A 109 0.56 -7.19 -2.57
C ARG A 109 1.13 -6.05 -3.42
N ASP A 110 1.68 -6.41 -4.58
CA ASP A 110 2.21 -5.49 -5.58
C ASP A 110 1.86 -6.02 -6.99
N GLY A 111 0.69 -5.63 -7.49
CA GLY A 111 0.14 -6.13 -8.75
C GLY A 111 -0.17 -7.63 -8.69
N ALA A 112 0.45 -8.40 -9.58
CA ALA A 112 0.36 -9.87 -9.66
C ALA A 112 1.32 -10.60 -8.71
N ASP A 113 2.19 -9.86 -7.98
CA ASP A 113 3.18 -10.38 -7.07
C ASP A 113 2.88 -10.02 -5.61
N ARG A 114 3.61 -10.64 -4.71
CA ARG A 114 3.80 -10.20 -3.33
C ARG A 114 5.24 -9.77 -3.12
N LEU A 115 5.42 -8.59 -2.56
CA LEU A 115 6.71 -8.01 -2.20
C LEU A 115 7.02 -8.32 -0.74
N CYS A 116 8.18 -8.90 -0.46
CA CYS A 116 8.68 -9.03 0.91
C CYS A 116 9.14 -7.67 1.42
N VAL A 117 8.46 -7.11 2.42
CA VAL A 117 8.75 -5.77 2.95
C VAL A 117 9.46 -5.79 4.29
N ALA A 118 9.43 -6.91 5.01
CA ALA A 118 10.23 -7.15 6.21
C ALA A 118 10.47 -8.64 6.41
N ALA A 119 11.58 -9.00 7.04
CA ALA A 119 11.92 -10.37 7.36
C ALA A 119 12.70 -10.47 8.68
N ALA A 120 12.43 -11.52 9.44
CA ALA A 120 13.25 -11.99 10.56
C ALA A 120 13.70 -13.41 10.25
N GLU A 121 14.97 -13.58 9.92
CA GLU A 121 15.52 -14.90 9.55
C GLU A 121 15.89 -15.73 10.77
N ARG A 122 15.65 -17.03 10.69
CA ARG A 122 16.16 -17.96 11.70
C ARG A 122 17.69 -17.91 11.75
N SER A 123 18.25 -17.99 12.94
CA SER A 123 19.70 -17.84 13.17
C SER A 123 20.52 -19.07 12.84
N HIS A 124 19.92 -20.30 12.82
CA HIS A 124 20.64 -21.56 12.69
C HIS A 124 19.91 -22.55 11.77
N GLY A 125 20.66 -23.45 11.12
CA GLY A 125 20.14 -24.53 10.27
C GLY A 125 19.89 -24.14 8.82
N LEU A 126 19.23 -25.04 8.06
CA LEU A 126 18.88 -24.82 6.67
C LEU A 126 17.86 -23.66 6.58
N ARG A 127 18.10 -22.68 5.73
CA ARG A 127 17.26 -21.47 5.61
C ARG A 127 16.60 -21.44 4.26
N THR A 128 15.28 -21.30 4.24
CA THR A 128 14.59 -20.76 3.07
C THR A 128 14.53 -19.26 3.24
N THR A 129 15.45 -18.56 2.62
CA THR A 129 15.57 -17.10 2.73
C THR A 129 14.73 -16.42 1.65
N VAL A 130 13.91 -15.47 2.05
CA VAL A 130 13.25 -14.52 1.16
C VAL A 130 13.73 -13.14 1.55
N PRO A 131 14.75 -12.59 0.86
CA PRO A 131 15.27 -11.27 1.15
C PRO A 131 14.19 -10.18 1.05
N VAL A 132 14.32 -9.15 1.88
CA VAL A 132 13.49 -7.93 1.73
C VAL A 132 13.71 -7.35 0.33
N GLY A 133 12.63 -6.96 -0.33
CA GLY A 133 12.62 -6.52 -1.73
C GLY A 133 12.35 -7.64 -2.75
N SER A 134 12.36 -8.92 -2.33
CA SER A 134 12.02 -10.03 -3.23
C SER A 134 10.56 -10.00 -3.64
N ARG A 135 10.31 -10.25 -4.93
CA ARG A 135 8.98 -10.42 -5.53
C ARG A 135 8.72 -11.90 -5.73
N LEU A 136 7.57 -12.36 -5.29
CA LEU A 136 7.11 -13.73 -5.45
C LEU A 136 5.70 -13.71 -6.06
N PRO A 137 5.39 -14.62 -7.00
CA PRO A 137 4.08 -14.62 -7.65
C PRO A 137 2.96 -14.89 -6.65
N LEU A 138 1.78 -14.36 -6.93
CA LEU A 138 0.55 -14.64 -6.18
C LEU A 138 -0.10 -15.99 -6.56
N SER A 139 0.52 -16.78 -7.44
CA SER A 139 -0.02 -18.06 -7.90
C SER A 139 0.19 -19.22 -6.93
N ALA A 140 1.11 -19.13 -5.95
CA ALA A 140 1.43 -20.24 -5.07
C ALA A 140 1.86 -19.80 -3.66
N GLY A 141 1.63 -20.68 -2.67
CA GLY A 141 2.06 -20.52 -1.29
C GLY A 141 1.03 -19.86 -0.36
N SER A 142 1.21 -20.04 0.94
CA SER A 142 0.26 -19.56 1.96
C SER A 142 0.10 -18.04 1.97
N GLY A 143 1.18 -17.27 1.78
CA GLY A 143 1.12 -15.81 1.69
C GLY A 143 0.31 -15.32 0.50
N ALA A 144 0.40 -16.01 -0.66
CA ALA A 144 -0.43 -15.71 -1.81
C ALA A 144 -1.92 -15.94 -1.52
N GLN A 145 -2.26 -17.10 -0.91
CA GLN A 145 -3.63 -17.41 -0.52
C GLN A 145 -4.22 -16.34 0.41
N VAL A 146 -3.45 -15.89 1.42
CA VAL A 146 -3.90 -14.85 2.35
C VAL A 146 -4.12 -13.53 1.63
N LEU A 147 -3.16 -13.05 0.83
CA LEU A 147 -3.27 -11.79 0.11
C LEU A 147 -4.42 -11.79 -0.92
N CYS A 148 -4.73 -12.95 -1.51
CA CYS A 148 -5.85 -13.12 -2.42
C CYS A 148 -7.20 -13.30 -1.73
N ALA A 149 -7.23 -13.79 -0.49
CA ALA A 149 -8.48 -14.14 0.18
C ALA A 149 -9.45 -12.96 0.35
N TRP A 150 -8.95 -11.73 0.48
CA TRP A 150 -9.75 -10.50 0.62
C TRP A 150 -9.67 -9.57 -0.59
N SER A 151 -9.13 -10.04 -1.73
CA SER A 151 -9.09 -9.27 -2.96
C SER A 151 -10.45 -9.25 -3.65
N ASP A 152 -10.70 -8.22 -4.45
CA ASP A 152 -11.88 -8.13 -5.32
C ASP A 152 -11.84 -9.18 -6.45
N SER A 153 -13.01 -9.48 -7.03
CA SER A 153 -13.16 -10.53 -8.03
C SER A 153 -12.40 -10.24 -9.34
N ALA A 154 -12.27 -8.98 -9.73
CA ALA A 154 -11.55 -8.61 -10.95
C ALA A 154 -10.06 -8.90 -10.82
N SER A 155 -9.46 -8.50 -9.68
CA SER A 155 -8.06 -8.78 -9.34
C SER A 155 -7.75 -10.27 -9.15
N LEU A 156 -8.74 -11.10 -8.88
CA LEU A 156 -8.56 -12.54 -8.66
C LEU A 156 -8.57 -13.35 -9.96
N THR A 157 -9.27 -12.92 -10.99
CA THR A 157 -9.47 -13.71 -12.21
C THR A 157 -8.14 -14.07 -12.88
N GLU A 158 -7.25 -13.11 -13.00
CA GLU A 158 -5.93 -13.31 -13.61
C GLU A 158 -5.04 -14.22 -12.76
N VAL A 159 -5.02 -14.00 -11.45
CA VAL A 159 -4.22 -14.81 -10.52
C VAL A 159 -4.71 -16.26 -10.51
N LEU A 160 -6.03 -16.49 -10.45
CA LEU A 160 -6.61 -17.83 -10.36
C LEU A 160 -6.40 -18.67 -11.64
N ALA A 161 -6.14 -18.04 -12.77
CA ALA A 161 -5.85 -18.76 -14.02
C ALA A 161 -4.56 -19.62 -13.92
N THR A 162 -3.61 -19.24 -13.06
CA THR A 162 -2.33 -19.93 -12.86
C THR A 162 -2.09 -20.39 -11.42
N ALA A 163 -3.06 -20.17 -10.52
CA ALA A 163 -2.88 -20.45 -9.09
C ALA A 163 -2.97 -21.93 -8.76
N GLU A 164 -2.16 -22.37 -7.82
CA GLU A 164 -2.21 -23.71 -7.19
C GLU A 164 -3.30 -23.84 -6.11
N PHE A 165 -4.16 -22.84 -6.00
CA PHE A 165 -5.29 -22.81 -5.07
C PHE A 165 -6.56 -22.32 -5.79
N THR A 166 -7.71 -22.52 -5.16
CA THR A 166 -9.03 -22.26 -5.76
C THR A 166 -9.80 -21.21 -4.99
N VAL A 167 -10.90 -20.71 -5.57
CA VAL A 167 -11.88 -19.85 -4.87
C VAL A 167 -12.37 -20.49 -3.56
N ARG A 168 -12.55 -21.84 -3.56
CA ARG A 168 -12.94 -22.59 -2.36
C ARG A 168 -11.84 -22.53 -1.29
N SER A 169 -10.57 -22.67 -1.67
CA SER A 169 -9.45 -22.51 -0.74
C SER A 169 -9.42 -21.13 -0.11
N LEU A 170 -9.66 -20.07 -0.91
CA LEU A 170 -9.72 -18.71 -0.40
C LEU A 170 -10.90 -18.46 0.56
N ALA A 171 -12.05 -19.06 0.29
CA ALA A 171 -13.18 -19.02 1.22
C ALA A 171 -12.87 -19.70 2.56
N GLU A 172 -12.12 -20.81 2.53
CA GLU A 172 -11.61 -21.48 3.71
C GLU A 172 -10.64 -20.59 4.51
N VAL A 173 -9.69 -19.91 3.82
CA VAL A 173 -8.77 -18.95 4.43
C VAL A 173 -9.54 -17.82 5.13
N ARG A 174 -10.56 -17.25 4.49
CA ARG A 174 -11.40 -16.22 5.12
C ARG A 174 -12.11 -16.73 6.39
N ARG A 175 -12.58 -17.97 6.38
CA ARG A 175 -13.31 -18.57 7.51
C ARG A 175 -12.39 -18.84 8.71
N ARG A 176 -11.18 -19.38 8.48
CA ARG A 176 -10.23 -19.75 9.55
C ARG A 176 -9.23 -18.65 9.93
N GLY A 177 -9.07 -17.62 9.10
CA GLY A 177 -8.17 -16.50 9.34
C GLY A 177 -6.70 -16.73 8.99
N TRP A 178 -6.33 -17.88 8.40
CA TRP A 178 -4.97 -18.21 8.05
C TRP A 178 -4.90 -19.22 6.89
N ALA A 179 -3.74 -19.31 6.24
CA ALA A 179 -3.44 -20.28 5.19
C ALA A 179 -2.19 -21.10 5.49
N GLN A 180 -2.11 -22.30 4.93
CA GLN A 180 -0.90 -23.11 4.91
C GLN A 180 -0.62 -23.61 3.50
N SER A 181 0.64 -23.88 3.22
CA SER A 181 1.08 -24.57 2.00
C SER A 181 2.28 -25.46 2.29
N ILE A 182 2.37 -26.56 1.56
CA ILE A 182 3.46 -27.53 1.65
C ILE A 182 3.96 -27.77 0.23
N GLY A 183 5.22 -27.47 -0.03
CA GLY A 183 5.87 -27.74 -1.32
C GLY A 183 5.40 -26.88 -2.51
N GLN A 184 4.42 -25.98 -2.34
CA GLN A 184 3.84 -25.23 -3.46
C GLN A 184 4.85 -24.28 -4.12
N ARG A 185 5.66 -23.60 -3.35
CA ARG A 185 6.68 -22.68 -3.88
C ARG A 185 8.01 -23.39 -4.11
N GLU A 186 8.39 -24.26 -3.21
CA GLU A 186 9.67 -24.95 -3.18
C GLU A 186 9.50 -26.29 -2.49
N ALA A 187 9.98 -27.35 -3.11
CA ALA A 187 9.89 -28.71 -2.57
C ALA A 187 10.55 -28.78 -1.18
N GLY A 188 9.89 -29.41 -0.23
CA GLY A 188 10.36 -29.53 1.15
C GLY A 188 10.12 -28.30 2.04
N VAL A 189 9.53 -27.21 1.51
CA VAL A 189 9.20 -26.02 2.29
C VAL A 189 7.72 -26.00 2.64
N ALA A 190 7.43 -25.88 3.93
CA ALA A 190 6.09 -25.58 4.44
C ALA A 190 6.02 -24.13 4.91
N SER A 191 4.86 -23.51 4.77
CA SER A 191 4.61 -22.16 5.28
C SER A 191 3.19 -21.99 5.82
N VAL A 192 3.06 -21.16 6.84
CA VAL A 192 1.78 -20.68 7.40
C VAL A 192 1.76 -19.16 7.30
N SER A 193 0.63 -18.59 6.93
CA SER A 193 0.45 -17.16 6.81
C SER A 193 -0.90 -16.71 7.37
N ALA A 194 -0.90 -15.56 8.01
CA ALA A 194 -2.09 -14.88 8.51
C ALA A 194 -2.16 -13.44 7.99
N PRO A 195 -3.35 -12.85 7.85
CA PRO A 195 -3.49 -11.47 7.40
C PRO A 195 -3.08 -10.50 8.51
N VAL A 196 -2.45 -9.39 8.12
CA VAL A 196 -2.36 -8.17 8.92
C VAL A 196 -3.46 -7.25 8.42
N LEU A 197 -4.45 -6.98 9.26
CA LEU A 197 -5.60 -6.13 8.96
C LEU A 197 -5.40 -4.76 9.62
N THR A 198 -5.68 -3.70 8.90
CA THR A 198 -5.60 -2.30 9.38
C THR A 198 -6.98 -1.67 9.43
#